data_c5f7e95ca0a61547647a20ad3c2ff233
#
_entry.id   c5f7e95ca0a61547647a20ad3c2ff233
#
_cell.length_a   1.000
_cell.length_b   1.000
_cell.length_c   1.000
_cell.angle_alpha   90.00
_cell.angle_beta   90.00
_cell.angle_gamma   90.00
#
_symmetry.space_group_name_H-M   'P 1'
#
loop_
_entity.id
_entity.type
_entity.pdbx_description
1 polymer ?
#
loop_
_entity_poly.entity_id
_entity_poly.type
_entity_poly.pdbx_seq_one_letter_code
_entity_poly.pdbx_strand_id
1 'polypeptide(L)'
;RADQRSLVLRCKTGISRIELDQLLYCEVLGRTLLFHLSDGGVLESTGSMDELARQLAPYEIFLRPHRSFLVNMEYVQNISSRSVTLTNLVQIPIPHGKSSDIRRQYLEYAFRRKQVML
;
A
#
# COMPACT_ATOMS: atom_id res chain seq x y z
N ARG A 1 0.91 -22.22 -3.46
CA ARG A 1 1.51 -21.77 -4.71
C ARG A 1 2.90 -21.22 -4.46
N ALA A 2 3.86 -21.55 -5.32
CA ALA A 2 5.26 -21.16 -5.11
C ALA A 2 5.44 -19.64 -5.12
N ASP A 3 4.58 -18.91 -5.82
CA ASP A 3 4.68 -17.46 -5.94
C ASP A 3 3.79 -16.72 -4.94
N GLN A 4 3.24 -17.42 -3.97
CA GLN A 4 2.42 -16.79 -2.96
C GLN A 4 3.26 -15.84 -2.12
N ARG A 5 2.80 -14.61 -1.98
CA ARG A 5 3.55 -13.55 -1.35
C ARG A 5 2.89 -13.15 -0.05
N SER A 6 3.68 -13.11 1.01
CA SER A 6 3.15 -12.79 2.33
C SER A 6 4.15 -11.96 3.11
N LEU A 7 3.64 -11.31 4.13
CA LEU A 7 4.41 -10.51 5.08
C LEU A 7 4.18 -11.07 6.47
N VAL A 8 5.26 -11.27 7.21
CA VAL A 8 5.19 -11.79 8.58
C VAL A 8 5.45 -10.64 9.54
N LEU A 9 4.56 -10.46 10.51
CA LEU A 9 4.61 -9.35 11.46
C LEU A 9 4.74 -9.85 12.88
N ARG A 10 5.53 -9.14 13.66
CA ARG A 10 5.56 -9.31 15.12
C ARG A 10 4.53 -8.36 15.71
N CYS A 11 3.47 -8.92 16.28
CA CYS A 11 2.38 -8.17 16.90
C CYS A 11 2.35 -8.46 18.39
N LYS A 12 1.60 -7.65 19.15
CA LYS A 12 1.46 -7.88 20.59
C LYS A 12 0.87 -9.26 20.90
N THR A 13 0.01 -9.75 20.02
CA THR A 13 -0.65 -11.04 20.21
C THR A 13 0.16 -12.21 19.68
N GLY A 14 1.35 -11.97 19.11
CA GLY A 14 2.18 -13.02 18.56
C GLY A 14 2.70 -12.68 17.18
N ILE A 15 2.89 -13.70 16.36
CA ILE A 15 3.36 -13.54 14.99
C ILE A 15 2.17 -13.75 14.06
N SER A 16 1.95 -12.77 13.18
CA SER A 16 0.84 -12.82 12.22
C SER A 16 1.39 -12.79 10.80
N ARG A 17 0.67 -13.47 9.90
CA ARG A 17 1.01 -13.47 8.49
C ARG A 17 -0.09 -12.78 7.69
N ILE A 18 0.31 -11.87 6.80
CA ILE A 18 -0.61 -11.19 5.89
C ILE A 18 -0.28 -11.61 4.46
N GLU A 19 -1.28 -12.07 3.71
CA GLU A 19 -1.13 -12.23 2.27
C GLU A 19 -1.08 -10.85 1.63
N LEU A 20 -0.09 -10.59 0.78
CA LEU A 20 0.10 -9.25 0.24
C LEU A 20 -1.07 -8.78 -0.60
N ASP A 21 -1.77 -9.70 -1.28
CA ASP A 21 -2.94 -9.32 -2.07
C ASP A 21 -4.15 -8.94 -1.21
N GLN A 22 -4.08 -9.17 0.10
CA GLN A 22 -5.13 -8.76 1.03
C GLN A 22 -4.77 -7.47 1.78
N LEU A 23 -3.57 -6.97 1.60
CA LEU A 23 -3.15 -5.72 2.23
C LEU A 23 -3.64 -4.55 1.40
N LEU A 24 -4.53 -3.74 1.98
CA LEU A 24 -5.07 -2.55 1.35
C LEU A 24 -4.04 -1.43 1.36
N TYR A 25 -3.62 -1.06 2.55
CA TYR A 25 -2.58 -0.06 2.73
C TYR A 25 -2.03 -0.17 4.15
N CYS A 26 -0.87 0.42 4.34
CA CYS A 26 -0.25 0.55 5.65
C CYS A 26 0.00 2.02 5.93
N GLU A 27 -0.24 2.43 7.16
CA GLU A 27 0.12 3.76 7.62
C GLU A 27 1.03 3.66 8.84
N VAL A 28 1.85 4.68 9.06
CA VAL A 28 2.67 4.75 10.26
C VAL A 28 2.22 5.92 11.11
N LEU A 29 2.04 5.64 12.40
CA LEU A 29 1.74 6.65 13.41
C LEU A 29 2.83 6.52 14.47
N GLY A 30 3.77 7.48 14.47
CA GLY A 30 4.95 7.35 15.32
C GLY A 30 5.78 6.13 14.90
N ARG A 31 5.86 5.14 15.77
CA ARG A 31 6.60 3.91 15.53
C ARG A 31 5.67 2.71 15.32
N THR A 32 4.37 2.96 15.20
CA THR A 32 3.39 1.91 15.01
C THR A 32 2.97 1.87 13.56
N LEU A 33 3.11 0.70 12.95
CA LEU A 33 2.61 0.43 11.61
C LEU A 33 1.22 -0.19 11.74
N LEU A 34 0.27 0.37 11.02
CA LEU A 34 -1.11 -0.12 10.99
C LEU A 34 -1.39 -0.70 9.61
N PHE A 35 -1.61 -2.01 9.57
CA PHE A 35 -1.83 -2.73 8.32
C PHE A 35 -3.34 -2.94 8.14
N HIS A 36 -3.91 -2.23 7.18
CA HIS A 36 -5.35 -2.26 6.89
C HIS A 36 -5.61 -3.31 5.82
N LEU A 37 -6.44 -4.29 6.16
CA LEU A 37 -6.69 -5.45 5.30
C LEU A 37 -8.01 -5.30 4.54
N SER A 38 -8.10 -6.03 3.43
CA SER A 38 -9.27 -5.95 2.55
C SER A 38 -10.56 -6.42 3.23
N ASP A 39 -10.47 -7.25 4.27
CA ASP A 39 -11.64 -7.70 5.01
C ASP A 39 -12.06 -6.72 6.12
N GLY A 40 -11.38 -5.59 6.23
CA GLY A 40 -11.66 -4.59 7.27
C GLY A 40 -10.84 -4.77 8.54
N GLY A 41 -10.06 -5.83 8.64
CA GLY A 41 -9.19 -6.04 9.79
C GLY A 41 -8.00 -5.09 9.78
N VAL A 42 -7.44 -4.86 10.97
CA VAL A 42 -6.25 -4.03 11.14
C VAL A 42 -5.28 -4.76 12.06
N LEU A 43 -4.03 -4.88 11.61
CA LEU A 43 -2.96 -5.45 12.44
C LEU A 43 -1.95 -4.36 12.73
N GLU A 44 -1.39 -4.39 13.95
CA GLU A 44 -0.40 -3.41 14.38
C GLU A 44 0.94 -4.09 14.61
N SER A 45 2.00 -3.40 14.19
CA SER A 45 3.36 -3.85 14.45
C SER A 45 4.24 -2.63 14.66
N THR A 46 5.35 -2.81 15.35
CA THR A 46 6.31 -1.71 15.54
C THR A 46 7.30 -1.72 14.38
N GLY A 47 7.57 -0.54 13.82
CA GLY A 47 8.53 -0.45 12.73
C GLY A 47 8.50 0.89 12.04
N SER A 48 9.25 0.98 10.95
CA SER A 48 9.32 2.20 10.14
C SER A 48 8.76 1.95 8.75
N MET A 49 8.17 2.98 8.18
CA MET A 49 7.64 2.90 6.82
C MET A 49 8.76 2.72 5.80
N ASP A 50 9.93 3.33 6.05
CA ASP A 50 11.06 3.16 5.12
C ASP A 50 11.51 1.70 5.03
N GLU A 51 11.57 1.01 6.16
CA GLU A 51 11.96 -0.39 6.18
C GLU A 51 10.92 -1.25 5.47
N LEU A 52 9.64 -0.99 5.73
CA LEU A 52 8.56 -1.72 5.09
C LEU A 52 8.59 -1.53 3.58
N ALA A 53 8.74 -0.28 3.14
CA ALA A 53 8.78 0.03 1.71
C ALA A 53 9.96 -0.67 1.03
N ARG A 54 11.11 -0.74 1.70
CA ARG A 54 12.28 -1.41 1.15
C ARG A 54 12.03 -2.90 0.98
N GLN A 55 11.42 -3.53 1.98
CA GLN A 55 11.15 -4.96 1.92
C GLN A 55 10.10 -5.32 0.87
N LEU A 56 9.15 -4.43 0.63
CA LEU A 56 8.06 -4.70 -0.32
C LEU A 56 8.37 -4.20 -1.74
N ALA A 57 9.49 -3.47 -1.93
CA ALA A 57 9.84 -2.93 -3.24
C ALA A 57 9.89 -3.99 -4.36
N PRO A 58 10.39 -5.23 -4.13
CA PRO A 58 10.45 -6.21 -5.21
C PRO A 58 9.10 -6.63 -5.77
N TYR A 59 8.01 -6.38 -5.08
CA TYR A 59 6.70 -6.89 -5.51
C TYR A 59 5.98 -5.97 -6.51
N GLU A 60 6.43 -4.74 -6.67
CA GLU A 60 5.98 -3.80 -7.69
C GLU A 60 4.48 -3.49 -7.71
N ILE A 61 3.75 -3.87 -6.66
CA ILE A 61 2.33 -3.56 -6.56
C ILE A 61 2.07 -2.43 -5.55
N PHE A 62 3.11 -1.94 -4.90
CA PHE A 62 2.95 -0.95 -3.85
C PHE A 62 3.38 0.43 -4.32
N LEU A 63 2.62 1.41 -3.88
CA LEU A 63 2.82 2.82 -4.18
C LEU A 63 2.99 3.56 -2.86
N ARG A 64 3.93 4.49 -2.80
CA ARG A 64 4.14 5.30 -1.59
C ARG A 64 3.77 6.75 -1.90
N PRO A 65 2.47 7.11 -1.82
CA PRO A 65 2.05 8.47 -2.20
C PRO A 65 2.42 9.53 -1.17
N HIS A 66 2.77 9.09 0.04
CA HIS A 66 3.12 9.97 1.14
C HIS A 66 4.09 9.20 2.03
N ARG A 67 4.99 9.91 2.72
CA ARG A 67 6.01 9.24 3.54
C ARG A 67 5.43 8.34 4.63
N SER A 68 4.18 8.60 5.03
CA SER A 68 3.51 7.83 6.09
C SER A 68 2.58 6.75 5.59
N PHE A 69 2.50 6.54 4.27
CA PHE A 69 1.54 5.59 3.70
C PHE A 69 2.18 4.74 2.63
N LEU A 70 1.81 3.46 2.61
CA LEU A 70 2.16 2.55 1.54
C LEU A 70 0.86 1.88 1.08
N VAL A 71 0.57 1.95 -0.22
CA VAL A 71 -0.73 1.59 -0.77
C VAL A 71 -0.56 0.46 -1.77
N ASN A 72 -1.43 -0.54 -1.70
CA ASN A 72 -1.51 -1.58 -2.71
C ASN A 72 -2.28 -1.04 -3.92
N MET A 73 -1.61 -0.98 -5.07
CA MET A 73 -2.22 -0.40 -6.26
C MET A 73 -3.41 -1.19 -6.80
N GLU A 74 -3.55 -2.45 -6.42
CA GLU A 74 -4.73 -3.23 -6.81
C GLU A 74 -6.02 -2.67 -6.22
N TYR A 75 -5.92 -1.90 -5.14
CA TYR A 75 -7.09 -1.33 -4.47
C TYR A 75 -7.26 0.17 -4.75
N VAL A 76 -6.50 0.72 -5.68
CA VAL A 76 -6.66 2.13 -6.05
C VAL A 76 -7.90 2.28 -6.93
N GLN A 77 -8.79 3.18 -6.52
CA GLN A 77 -10.00 3.50 -7.28
C GLN A 77 -9.83 4.79 -8.07
N ASN A 78 -9.14 5.78 -7.51
CA ASN A 78 -8.98 7.07 -8.16
C ASN A 78 -7.72 7.76 -7.66
N ILE A 79 -7.06 8.49 -8.55
CA ILE A 79 -5.92 9.34 -8.20
C ILE A 79 -6.23 10.73 -8.71
N SER A 80 -6.34 11.69 -7.79
CA SER A 80 -6.51 13.09 -8.12
C SER A 80 -5.21 13.85 -7.86
N SER A 81 -5.25 15.17 -8.00
CA SER A 81 -4.07 15.98 -7.70
C SER A 81 -3.75 16.02 -6.20
N ARG A 82 -4.70 15.64 -5.34
CA ARG A 82 -4.56 15.79 -3.89
C ARG A 82 -4.58 14.49 -3.11
N SER A 83 -5.14 13.42 -3.69
CA SER A 83 -5.31 12.19 -2.93
C SER A 83 -5.37 10.96 -3.82
N VAL A 84 -5.05 9.82 -3.20
CA VAL A 84 -5.32 8.51 -3.76
C VAL A 84 -6.51 7.95 -3.01
N THR A 85 -7.59 7.65 -3.72
CA THR A 85 -8.79 7.07 -3.12
C THR A 85 -8.76 5.56 -3.34
N LEU A 86 -8.96 4.81 -2.27
CA LEU A 86 -8.97 3.35 -2.32
C LEU A 86 -10.40 2.83 -2.47
N THR A 87 -10.52 1.55 -2.77
CA THR A 87 -11.83 0.92 -3.00
C THR A 87 -12.74 0.99 -1.78
N ASN A 88 -12.18 1.11 -0.58
CA ASN A 88 -12.96 1.29 0.65
C ASN A 88 -13.26 2.76 0.95
N LEU A 89 -12.97 3.66 -0.01
CA LEU A 89 -13.20 5.10 0.06
C LEU A 89 -12.26 5.87 0.98
N VAL A 90 -11.26 5.23 1.55
CA VAL A 90 -10.21 5.93 2.28
C VAL A 90 -9.42 6.78 1.29
N GLN A 91 -9.12 8.01 1.68
CA GLN A 91 -8.33 8.95 0.87
C GLN A 91 -6.96 9.14 1.50
N ILE A 92 -5.92 8.81 0.74
CA ILE A 92 -4.55 8.95 1.16
C ILE A 92 -4.03 10.27 0.57
N PRO A 93 -3.51 11.19 1.40
CA PRO A 93 -3.08 12.49 0.88
C PRO A 93 -1.84 12.37 -0.01
N ILE A 94 -1.79 13.20 -1.03
CA ILE A 94 -0.62 13.35 -1.89
C ILE A 94 0.01 14.71 -1.55
N PRO A 95 1.29 14.76 -1.18
CA PRO A 95 1.95 16.03 -0.94
C PRO A 95 1.95 16.93 -2.18
N HIS A 96 1.94 18.22 -1.96
CA HIS A 96 1.97 19.19 -3.06
C HIS A 96 3.13 18.89 -4.00
N GLY A 97 2.86 18.89 -5.30
CA GLY A 97 3.87 18.69 -6.33
C GLY A 97 4.22 17.23 -6.62
N LYS A 98 3.58 16.27 -5.95
CA LYS A 98 3.92 14.85 -6.14
C LYS A 98 2.92 14.08 -6.99
N SER A 99 1.79 14.69 -7.37
CA SER A 99 0.72 13.94 -8.02
C SER A 99 1.10 13.41 -9.40
N SER A 100 1.91 14.12 -10.15
CA SER A 100 2.28 13.64 -11.49
C SER A 100 3.14 12.39 -11.40
N ASP A 101 4.07 12.32 -10.44
CA ASP A 101 4.90 11.14 -10.25
C ASP A 101 4.06 9.94 -9.76
N ILE A 102 3.12 10.20 -8.86
CA ILE A 102 2.23 9.17 -8.36
C ILE A 102 1.37 8.60 -9.50
N ARG A 103 0.82 9.47 -10.34
CA ARG A 103 0.03 9.02 -11.49
C ARG A 103 0.88 8.22 -12.47
N ARG A 104 2.12 8.65 -12.71
CA ARG A 104 3.01 7.91 -13.60
C ARG A 104 3.27 6.50 -13.09
N GLN A 105 3.55 6.36 -11.81
CA GLN A 105 3.79 5.04 -11.22
C GLN A 105 2.56 4.14 -11.34
N TYR A 106 1.37 4.70 -11.09
CA TYR A 106 0.15 3.92 -11.20
C TYR A 106 -0.11 3.49 -12.65
N LEU A 107 0.12 4.38 -13.61
CA LEU A 107 -0.09 4.05 -15.02
C LEU A 107 0.89 2.98 -15.48
N GLU A 108 2.13 3.01 -15.02
CA GLU A 108 3.09 1.96 -15.32
C GLU A 108 2.61 0.60 -14.77
N TYR A 109 2.10 0.59 -13.55
CA TYR A 109 1.53 -0.61 -12.96
C TYR A 109 0.34 -1.11 -13.77
N ALA A 110 -0.60 -0.23 -14.10
CA ALA A 110 -1.79 -0.60 -14.87
C ALA A 110 -1.40 -1.15 -16.25
N PHE A 111 -0.39 -0.56 -16.88
CA PHE A 111 0.07 -1.01 -18.18
C PHE A 111 0.68 -2.41 -18.09
N ARG A 112 1.48 -2.66 -17.05
CA ARG A 112 2.04 -4.01 -16.85
C ARG A 112 0.95 -5.04 -16.60
N ARG A 113 -0.17 -4.65 -16.00
CA ARG A 113 -1.31 -5.53 -15.75
C ARG A 113 -2.22 -5.63 -16.95
N LYS A 114 -1.87 -5.00 -18.07
CA LYS A 114 -2.63 -5.02 -19.32
C LYS A 114 -4.08 -4.58 -19.15
N GLN A 115 -4.28 -3.57 -18.33
CA GLN A 115 -5.60 -3.01 -18.13
C GLN A 115 -5.99 -2.14 -19.32
N VAL A 116 -7.30 -2.08 -19.60
CA VAL A 116 -7.82 -1.21 -20.65
C VAL A 116 -7.78 0.23 -20.13
N MET A 117 -7.24 1.14 -20.93
CA MET A 117 -7.15 2.55 -20.59
C MET A 117 -7.94 3.38 -21.57
N LEU A 118 -8.74 4.31 -21.05
CA LEU A 118 -9.52 5.24 -21.87
C LEU A 118 -8.96 6.63 -21.81
#